data_1f4f266b8a56a6412fb089036728b287
#
_entry.id   1f4f266b8a56a6412fb089036728b287
#
_cell.length_a   1.000
_cell.length_b   1.000
_cell.length_c   1.000
_cell.angle_alpha   90.00
_cell.angle_beta   90.00
_cell.angle_gamma   90.00
#
_symmetry.space_group_name_H-M   'P 1'
#
loop_
_entity.id
_entity.type
_entity.pdbx_description
1 polymer ?
#
loop_
_entity_poly.entity_id
_entity_poly.type
_entity_poly.pdbx_seq_one_letter_code
_entity_poly.pdbx_strand_id
1 'polypeptide(L)'
;IARLNLAPTSKTDETVRVAGITAVSGLEYDSQEKFLAAMESIRDAYFSRTVREAQAGAQVIVWPELSGRGPASDEAALIARAQDVARQNEIYLFLPLGTFYPPETGQLLENELLVIDPSGSIVLDHIKYGGQIFEGAYRIQGDGKLQTVATPFGVLSGVICYDLDYPAVIQQSGQNSTGLMLVPSSDWFEIDPVHSHMAVFRAIENGMSLVRQTHTGLSIAVDPYGRVLAQTDFFGATDRTMVAQVPVRHVPTLYTAFGRWFEWLCVAGFLLTIAWAVIARRQVR
;
A
#
# COMPACT_ATOMS: atom_id res chain seq x y z
N ILE A 1 -0.51 8.39 -23.78
CA ILE A 1 -1.51 7.37 -23.40
C ILE A 1 -2.87 8.01 -23.60
N ALA A 2 -3.63 7.55 -24.61
CA ALA A 2 -4.95 8.07 -24.90
C ALA A 2 -5.88 7.79 -23.69
N ARG A 3 -6.41 8.84 -23.08
CA ARG A 3 -7.43 8.74 -22.02
C ARG A 3 -8.73 8.31 -22.68
N LEU A 4 -9.05 7.04 -22.66
CA LEU A 4 -10.40 6.56 -22.90
C LEU A 4 -11.22 6.81 -21.62
N ASN A 5 -11.63 8.06 -21.42
CA ASN A 5 -12.60 8.42 -20.38
C ASN A 5 -14.00 7.96 -20.84
N LEU A 6 -14.34 6.71 -20.60
CA LEU A 6 -15.62 6.12 -21.02
C LEU A 6 -16.73 6.27 -19.99
N ALA A 7 -16.48 6.87 -18.83
CA ALA A 7 -17.54 7.17 -17.89
C ALA A 7 -17.41 8.60 -17.33
N PRO A 8 -18.48 9.41 -17.33
CA PRO A 8 -18.49 10.64 -16.57
C PRO A 8 -18.35 10.31 -15.08
N THR A 9 -17.52 11.07 -14.36
CA THR A 9 -17.57 11.08 -12.90
C THR A 9 -19.00 11.45 -12.51
N SER A 10 -19.73 10.50 -11.95
CA SER A 10 -21.04 10.84 -11.37
C SER A 10 -20.76 11.80 -10.21
N LYS A 11 -21.53 12.85 -10.09
CA LYS A 11 -21.47 13.81 -8.96
C LYS A 11 -21.83 13.19 -7.60
N THR A 12 -22.00 11.87 -7.55
CA THR A 12 -22.51 11.09 -6.41
C THR A 12 -21.54 9.99 -5.95
N ASP A 13 -20.27 10.02 -6.39
CA ASP A 13 -19.29 9.06 -5.86
C ASP A 13 -19.05 9.42 -4.39
N GLU A 14 -19.50 8.56 -3.48
CA GLU A 14 -19.16 8.67 -2.07
C GLU A 14 -17.64 8.58 -1.91
N THR A 15 -17.07 9.58 -1.24
CA THR A 15 -15.65 9.65 -0.97
C THR A 15 -15.40 9.47 0.52
N VAL A 16 -14.31 8.83 0.86
CA VAL A 16 -13.80 8.76 2.22
C VAL A 16 -12.63 9.72 2.39
N ARG A 17 -12.57 10.41 3.53
CA ARG A 17 -11.41 11.24 3.88
C ARG A 17 -10.31 10.35 4.42
N VAL A 18 -9.22 10.23 3.67
CA VAL A 18 -8.03 9.46 4.06
C VAL A 18 -6.93 10.42 4.48
N ALA A 19 -6.26 10.12 5.60
CA ALA A 19 -5.04 10.81 6.01
C ALA A 19 -3.86 9.83 6.05
N GLY A 20 -2.86 10.10 5.22
CA GLY A 20 -1.56 9.44 5.28
C GLY A 20 -0.60 10.27 6.14
N ILE A 21 0.01 9.67 7.14
CA ILE A 21 0.82 10.37 8.15
C ILE A 21 2.25 9.86 8.12
N THR A 22 3.22 10.73 7.85
CA THR A 22 4.64 10.46 8.09
C THR A 22 5.15 11.39 9.19
N ALA A 23 5.38 10.83 10.38
CA ALA A 23 5.67 11.62 11.58
C ALA A 23 7.15 11.99 11.74
N VAL A 24 8.08 11.23 11.17
CA VAL A 24 9.51 11.34 11.47
C VAL A 24 10.36 11.31 10.23
N SER A 25 11.46 12.06 10.25
CA SER A 25 12.52 12.05 9.24
C SER A 25 13.76 11.36 9.81
N GLY A 26 14.33 10.43 9.02
CA GLY A 26 15.67 9.86 9.21
C GLY A 26 15.92 9.24 10.58
N LEU A 27 16.10 7.92 10.61
CA LEU A 27 16.38 7.17 11.84
C LEU A 27 17.81 6.61 11.75
N GLU A 28 18.81 7.48 11.70
CA GLU A 28 20.18 7.07 11.98
C GLU A 28 20.41 7.20 13.48
N TYR A 29 20.59 6.06 14.15
CA TYR A 29 20.96 6.01 15.55
C TYR A 29 22.30 5.32 15.74
N ASP A 30 23.16 5.91 16.55
CA ASP A 30 24.51 5.42 16.83
C ASP A 30 24.51 4.12 17.68
N SER A 31 23.37 3.75 18.27
CA SER A 31 23.26 2.55 19.11
C SER A 31 21.82 2.04 19.19
N GLN A 32 21.69 0.73 19.46
CA GLN A 32 20.39 0.08 19.67
C GLN A 32 19.61 0.71 20.85
N GLU A 33 20.28 1.10 21.91
CA GLU A 33 19.64 1.73 23.09
C GLU A 33 19.01 3.07 22.71
N LYS A 34 19.71 3.93 21.98
CA LYS A 34 19.16 5.20 21.48
C LYS A 34 18.00 4.97 20.50
N PHE A 35 18.10 3.94 19.66
CA PHE A 35 17.04 3.55 18.76
C PHE A 35 15.78 3.15 19.52
N LEU A 36 15.87 2.27 20.53
CA LEU A 36 14.73 1.83 21.32
C LEU A 36 14.11 2.98 22.13
N ALA A 37 14.94 3.83 22.74
CA ALA A 37 14.45 5.01 23.46
C ALA A 37 13.73 6.01 22.56
N ALA A 38 14.15 6.15 21.30
CA ALA A 38 13.47 7.00 20.34
C ALA A 38 12.17 6.39 19.80
N MET A 39 12.02 5.07 19.78
CA MET A 39 10.84 4.38 19.28
C MET A 39 9.55 4.83 19.94
N GLU A 40 9.54 4.95 21.26
CA GLU A 40 8.36 5.40 22.00
C GLU A 40 7.95 6.82 21.62
N SER A 41 8.90 7.75 21.56
CA SER A 41 8.64 9.13 21.12
C SER A 41 8.13 9.20 19.69
N ILE A 42 8.61 8.33 18.80
CA ILE A 42 8.16 8.22 17.41
C ILE A 42 6.72 7.73 17.36
N ARG A 43 6.41 6.66 18.09
CA ARG A 43 5.04 6.12 18.22
C ARG A 43 4.08 7.17 18.76
N ASP A 44 4.48 7.94 19.76
CA ASP A 44 3.70 9.04 20.32
C ASP A 44 3.40 10.11 19.27
N ALA A 45 4.37 10.46 18.45
CA ALA A 45 4.18 11.41 17.36
C ALA A 45 3.18 10.90 16.31
N TYR A 46 3.22 9.61 15.97
CA TYR A 46 2.25 8.99 15.07
C TYR A 46 0.84 8.99 15.67
N PHE A 47 0.66 8.55 16.91
CA PHE A 47 -0.64 8.55 17.58
C PHE A 47 -1.20 9.96 17.77
N SER A 48 -0.38 10.93 18.16
CA SER A 48 -0.80 12.32 18.29
C SER A 48 -1.32 12.90 16.98
N ARG A 49 -0.62 12.64 15.87
CA ARG A 49 -1.07 13.06 14.53
C ARG A 49 -2.31 12.29 14.06
N THR A 50 -2.42 11.00 14.40
CA THR A 50 -3.61 10.19 14.12
C THR A 50 -4.86 10.80 14.77
N VAL A 51 -4.79 11.14 16.06
CA VAL A 51 -5.90 11.79 16.77
C VAL A 51 -6.23 13.15 16.15
N ARG A 52 -5.22 13.96 15.79
CA ARG A 52 -5.40 15.26 15.14
C ARG A 52 -6.16 15.12 13.81
N GLU A 53 -5.74 14.19 12.96
CA GLU A 53 -6.39 14.01 11.64
C GLU A 53 -7.78 13.39 11.76
N ALA A 54 -8.00 12.49 12.72
CA ALA A 54 -9.32 11.94 13.02
C ALA A 54 -10.28 13.06 13.47
N GLN A 55 -9.84 13.94 14.38
CA GLN A 55 -10.62 15.11 14.81
C GLN A 55 -10.88 16.12 13.68
N ALA A 56 -10.00 16.15 12.66
CA ALA A 56 -10.20 16.92 11.43
C ALA A 56 -11.11 16.20 10.41
N GLY A 57 -11.71 15.05 10.78
CA GLY A 57 -12.70 14.31 10.00
C GLY A 57 -12.12 13.21 9.11
N ALA A 58 -10.86 12.79 9.29
CA ALA A 58 -10.35 11.61 8.61
C ALA A 58 -11.04 10.34 9.14
N GLN A 59 -11.54 9.50 8.24
CA GLN A 59 -12.21 8.24 8.56
C GLN A 59 -11.28 7.04 8.37
N VAL A 60 -10.24 7.20 7.56
CA VAL A 60 -9.19 6.19 7.32
C VAL A 60 -7.84 6.87 7.52
N ILE A 61 -6.99 6.24 8.32
CA ILE A 61 -5.63 6.73 8.57
C ILE A 61 -4.64 5.63 8.24
N VAL A 62 -3.57 5.99 7.54
CA VAL A 62 -2.50 5.07 7.16
C VAL A 62 -1.13 5.63 7.53
N TRP A 63 -0.33 4.82 8.21
CA TRP A 63 1.07 5.10 8.49
C TRP A 63 1.97 4.47 7.41
N PRO A 64 3.20 4.96 7.20
CA PRO A 64 4.16 4.31 6.30
C PRO A 64 4.65 2.96 6.86
N GLU A 65 5.19 2.15 5.99
CA GLU A 65 5.79 0.86 6.31
C GLU A 65 6.74 0.93 7.51
N LEU A 66 6.68 -0.08 8.39
CA LEU A 66 7.50 -0.21 9.59
C LEU A 66 7.39 0.96 10.60
N SER A 67 6.35 1.79 10.52
CA SER A 67 6.19 2.92 11.46
C SER A 67 5.90 2.46 12.89
N GLY A 68 5.26 1.31 13.07
CA GLY A 68 5.02 0.65 14.34
C GLY A 68 6.13 -0.33 14.74
N ARG A 69 7.40 -0.07 14.34
CA ARG A 69 8.50 -0.99 14.62
C ARG A 69 8.87 -1.04 16.10
N GLY A 70 9.36 -2.22 16.53
CA GLY A 70 9.87 -2.44 17.89
C GLY A 70 10.16 -3.91 18.19
N PRO A 71 10.67 -4.20 19.41
CA PRO A 71 10.87 -5.57 19.85
C PRO A 71 9.52 -6.29 20.04
N ALA A 72 9.51 -7.60 19.88
CA ALA A 72 8.32 -8.44 20.04
C ALA A 72 7.65 -8.29 21.42
N SER A 73 8.42 -7.92 22.46
CA SER A 73 7.89 -7.66 23.79
C SER A 73 6.91 -6.48 23.84
N ASP A 74 7.02 -5.51 22.93
CA ASP A 74 6.25 -4.26 22.96
C ASP A 74 5.01 -4.33 22.06
N GLU A 75 4.94 -5.31 21.17
CA GLU A 75 3.93 -5.41 20.12
C GLU A 75 2.51 -5.42 20.65
N ALA A 76 2.23 -6.27 21.64
CA ALA A 76 0.88 -6.37 22.24
C ALA A 76 0.41 -5.04 22.84
N ALA A 77 1.30 -4.29 23.49
CA ALA A 77 0.99 -2.99 24.06
C ALA A 77 0.74 -1.93 22.98
N LEU A 78 1.52 -1.97 21.89
CA LEU A 78 1.34 -1.08 20.75
C LEU A 78 -0.01 -1.34 20.05
N ILE A 79 -0.34 -2.61 19.80
CA ILE A 79 -1.61 -3.01 19.20
C ILE A 79 -2.79 -2.57 20.07
N ALA A 80 -2.74 -2.83 21.38
CA ALA A 80 -3.79 -2.42 22.31
C ALA A 80 -4.01 -0.90 22.28
N ARG A 81 -2.94 -0.11 22.27
CA ARG A 81 -3.01 1.34 22.15
C ARG A 81 -3.65 1.78 20.82
N ALA A 82 -3.29 1.13 19.72
CA ALA A 82 -3.84 1.41 18.40
C ALA A 82 -5.35 1.08 18.32
N GLN A 83 -5.77 -0.03 18.93
CA GLN A 83 -7.18 -0.41 19.06
C GLN A 83 -7.97 0.62 19.86
N ASP A 84 -7.42 1.12 20.96
CA ASP A 84 -8.05 2.17 21.77
C ASP A 84 -8.19 3.49 20.99
N VAL A 85 -7.15 3.89 20.28
CA VAL A 85 -7.17 5.11 19.43
C VAL A 85 -8.19 4.97 18.30
N ALA A 86 -8.22 3.83 17.61
CA ALA A 86 -9.17 3.57 16.53
C ALA A 86 -10.63 3.65 17.05
N ARG A 87 -10.91 3.00 18.18
CA ARG A 87 -12.23 3.00 18.82
C ARG A 87 -12.66 4.37 19.33
N GLN A 88 -11.78 5.10 20.03
CA GLN A 88 -12.08 6.42 20.59
C GLN A 88 -12.33 7.49 19.53
N ASN A 89 -11.75 7.33 18.35
CA ASN A 89 -11.86 8.30 17.26
C ASN A 89 -12.72 7.80 16.08
N GLU A 90 -13.31 6.62 16.21
CA GLU A 90 -14.21 5.99 15.21
C GLU A 90 -13.60 5.90 13.80
N ILE A 91 -12.31 5.51 13.71
CA ILE A 91 -11.53 5.44 12.48
C ILE A 91 -11.12 4.03 12.10
N TYR A 92 -10.86 3.81 10.80
CA TYR A 92 -10.05 2.69 10.33
C TYR A 92 -8.57 3.09 10.39
N LEU A 93 -7.77 2.36 11.14
CA LEU A 93 -6.33 2.59 11.26
C LEU A 93 -5.56 1.47 10.56
N PHE A 94 -4.81 1.82 9.53
CA PHE A 94 -3.84 0.96 8.86
C PHE A 94 -2.50 1.09 9.58
N LEU A 95 -2.20 0.11 10.42
CA LEU A 95 -1.06 0.05 11.33
C LEU A 95 0.01 -0.91 10.80
N PRO A 96 1.06 -0.42 10.13
CA PRO A 96 2.18 -1.25 9.71
C PRO A 96 3.16 -1.47 10.86
N LEU A 97 3.37 -2.71 11.21
CA LEU A 97 4.28 -3.17 12.26
C LEU A 97 5.62 -3.61 11.67
N GLY A 98 6.66 -3.55 12.49
CA GLY A 98 7.96 -4.12 12.21
C GLY A 98 8.48 -4.77 13.48
N THR A 99 8.20 -6.05 13.66
CA THR A 99 8.49 -6.76 14.89
C THR A 99 9.84 -7.45 14.81
N PHE A 100 10.75 -7.04 15.70
CA PHE A 100 12.08 -7.63 15.83
C PHE A 100 12.05 -8.74 16.86
N TYR A 101 12.41 -9.94 16.43
CA TYR A 101 12.54 -11.10 17.31
C TYR A 101 13.96 -11.25 17.81
N PRO A 102 14.17 -11.84 19.00
CA PRO A 102 15.49 -12.16 19.51
C PRO A 102 16.23 -13.11 18.55
N PRO A 103 17.57 -12.93 18.34
CA PRO A 103 18.35 -13.72 17.38
C PRO A 103 18.26 -15.25 17.59
N GLU A 104 18.08 -15.69 18.83
CA GLU A 104 17.94 -17.10 19.19
C GLU A 104 16.66 -17.77 18.65
N THR A 105 15.67 -16.98 18.22
CA THR A 105 14.44 -17.53 17.60
C THR A 105 14.68 -17.96 16.16
N GLY A 106 15.75 -17.52 15.53
CA GLY A 106 16.00 -17.70 14.10
C GLY A 106 15.11 -16.83 13.20
N GLN A 107 14.19 -16.06 13.79
CA GLN A 107 13.37 -15.05 13.12
C GLN A 107 13.92 -13.67 13.46
N LEU A 108 14.17 -12.82 12.48
CA LEU A 108 14.74 -11.51 12.76
C LEU A 108 13.75 -10.36 12.61
N LEU A 109 12.82 -10.44 11.66
CA LEU A 109 11.87 -9.36 11.37
C LEU A 109 10.55 -9.94 10.84
N GLU A 110 9.46 -9.47 11.39
CA GLU A 110 8.13 -9.58 10.81
C GLU A 110 7.68 -8.20 10.33
N ASN A 111 7.25 -8.11 9.07
CA ASN A 111 6.75 -6.90 8.45
C ASN A 111 5.26 -7.14 8.14
N GLU A 112 4.41 -6.55 8.96
CA GLU A 112 2.98 -6.85 9.03
C GLU A 112 2.15 -5.58 8.89
N LEU A 113 0.99 -5.68 8.31
CA LEU A 113 -0.03 -4.64 8.27
C LEU A 113 -1.30 -5.13 8.95
N LEU A 114 -1.63 -4.53 10.06
CA LEU A 114 -2.93 -4.69 10.71
C LEU A 114 -3.89 -3.57 10.27
N VAL A 115 -5.14 -3.94 10.03
CA VAL A 115 -6.23 -2.95 9.89
C VAL A 115 -7.15 -3.08 11.09
N ILE A 116 -7.29 -1.98 11.81
CA ILE A 116 -8.13 -1.87 13.00
C ILE A 116 -9.35 -1.03 12.63
N ASP A 117 -10.53 -1.56 12.88
CA ASP A 117 -11.80 -0.91 12.58
C ASP A 117 -12.27 0.09 13.67
N PRO A 118 -13.35 0.86 13.46
CA PRO A 118 -13.89 1.80 14.45
C PRO A 118 -14.35 1.16 15.76
N SER A 119 -14.54 -0.15 15.82
CA SER A 119 -14.82 -0.86 17.08
C SER A 119 -13.56 -1.17 17.89
N GLY A 120 -12.38 -0.98 17.30
CA GLY A 120 -11.10 -1.40 17.83
C GLY A 120 -10.76 -2.87 17.53
N SER A 121 -11.50 -3.52 16.64
CA SER A 121 -11.23 -4.91 16.23
C SER A 121 -10.21 -4.96 15.09
N ILE A 122 -9.30 -5.93 15.12
CA ILE A 122 -8.42 -6.23 13.98
C ILE A 122 -9.27 -6.96 12.95
N VAL A 123 -9.40 -6.36 11.76
CA VAL A 123 -10.25 -6.86 10.67
C VAL A 123 -9.46 -7.29 9.43
N LEU A 124 -8.14 -7.03 9.41
CA LEU A 124 -7.21 -7.51 8.42
C LEU A 124 -5.83 -7.65 9.06
N ASP A 125 -5.15 -8.73 8.70
CA ASP A 125 -3.80 -9.08 9.12
C ASP A 125 -3.04 -9.59 7.89
N HIS A 126 -2.07 -8.80 7.41
CA HIS A 126 -1.31 -9.09 6.20
C HIS A 126 0.18 -9.05 6.47
N ILE A 127 0.83 -10.20 6.32
CA ILE A 127 2.30 -10.28 6.35
C ILE A 127 2.83 -9.98 4.95
N LYS A 128 3.82 -9.10 4.86
CA LYS A 128 4.43 -8.68 3.59
C LYS A 128 4.92 -9.89 2.78
N TYR A 129 4.48 -9.95 1.52
CA TYR A 129 4.84 -11.02 0.60
C TYR A 129 6.10 -10.70 -0.22
N GLY A 130 6.19 -9.48 -0.76
CA GLY A 130 7.24 -9.05 -1.67
C GLY A 130 8.53 -8.57 -0.99
N GLY A 131 9.58 -8.32 -1.77
CA GLY A 131 10.80 -7.66 -1.30
C GLY A 131 11.89 -8.58 -0.75
N GLN A 132 11.75 -9.90 -0.80
CA GLN A 132 12.75 -10.83 -0.25
C GLN A 132 14.15 -10.66 -0.82
N ILE A 133 14.27 -10.26 -2.08
CA ILE A 133 15.58 -10.03 -2.73
C ILE A 133 16.36 -8.89 -2.05
N PHE A 134 15.63 -7.90 -1.50
CA PHE A 134 16.23 -6.72 -0.87
C PHE A 134 16.32 -6.84 0.66
N GLU A 135 15.38 -7.56 1.29
CA GLU A 135 15.24 -7.65 2.75
C GLU A 135 15.91 -8.90 3.33
N GLY A 136 16.37 -9.81 2.46
CA GLY A 136 17.10 -11.02 2.84
C GLY A 136 16.26 -12.15 3.42
N ALA A 137 16.92 -13.23 3.81
CA ALA A 137 16.31 -14.47 4.33
C ALA A 137 15.76 -14.35 5.77
N TYR A 138 15.79 -13.16 6.34
CA TYR A 138 15.54 -12.93 7.77
C TYR A 138 14.09 -12.54 8.07
N ARG A 139 13.26 -12.40 7.06
CA ARG A 139 11.88 -11.97 7.20
C ARG A 139 10.90 -13.13 7.03
N ILE A 140 9.86 -13.16 7.86
CA ILE A 140 8.69 -14.05 7.63
C ILE A 140 8.03 -13.60 6.32
N GLN A 141 7.76 -14.56 5.44
CA GLN A 141 7.12 -14.29 4.15
C GLN A 141 5.63 -14.53 4.26
N GLY A 142 4.84 -13.54 3.82
CA GLY A 142 3.40 -13.68 3.61
C GLY A 142 3.03 -14.68 2.51
N ASP A 143 1.78 -15.09 2.46
CA ASP A 143 1.26 -16.09 1.53
C ASP A 143 0.82 -15.53 0.16
N GLY A 144 0.89 -14.21 -0.01
CA GLY A 144 0.48 -13.52 -1.24
C GLY A 144 -1.02 -13.50 -1.49
N LYS A 145 -1.84 -13.78 -0.47
CA LYS A 145 -3.29 -13.64 -0.56
C LYS A 145 -3.71 -12.24 -0.15
N LEU A 146 -4.56 -11.65 -0.98
CA LEU A 146 -5.13 -10.35 -0.69
C LEU A 146 -6.38 -10.49 0.18
N GLN A 147 -6.33 -9.88 1.35
CA GLN A 147 -7.47 -9.77 2.25
C GLN A 147 -8.26 -8.49 1.97
N THR A 148 -9.56 -8.48 2.27
CA THR A 148 -10.43 -7.32 2.09
C THR A 148 -11.29 -7.07 3.32
N VAL A 149 -11.64 -5.81 3.52
CA VAL A 149 -12.51 -5.34 4.60
C VAL A 149 -13.73 -4.63 3.99
N ALA A 150 -14.92 -5.14 4.28
CA ALA A 150 -16.15 -4.44 3.93
C ALA A 150 -16.39 -3.30 4.92
N THR A 151 -16.60 -2.10 4.40
CA THR A 151 -16.85 -0.89 5.19
C THR A 151 -18.15 -0.20 4.74
N PRO A 152 -18.70 0.73 5.52
CA PRO A 152 -19.87 1.50 5.09
C PRO A 152 -19.70 2.27 3.77
N PHE A 153 -18.47 2.62 3.41
CA PHE A 153 -18.15 3.37 2.19
C PHE A 153 -17.60 2.50 1.04
N GLY A 154 -17.48 1.18 1.23
CA GLY A 154 -17.04 0.24 0.19
C GLY A 154 -16.00 -0.75 0.68
N VAL A 155 -15.38 -1.49 -0.23
CA VAL A 155 -14.40 -2.53 0.07
C VAL A 155 -13.00 -1.94 0.10
N LEU A 156 -12.34 -2.05 1.25
CA LEU A 156 -10.93 -1.71 1.45
C LEU A 156 -10.04 -2.95 1.37
N SER A 157 -8.78 -2.73 1.04
CA SER A 157 -7.72 -3.72 1.16
C SER A 157 -6.40 -3.03 1.53
N GLY A 158 -5.42 -3.80 1.96
CA GLY A 158 -4.08 -3.30 2.27
C GLY A 158 -3.00 -4.29 1.87
N VAL A 159 -1.88 -3.74 1.38
CA VAL A 159 -0.64 -4.48 1.11
C VAL A 159 0.54 -3.58 1.49
N ILE A 160 1.76 -4.14 1.54
CA ILE A 160 2.94 -3.40 1.99
C ILE A 160 3.90 -3.17 0.83
N CYS A 161 4.15 -1.89 0.50
CA CYS A 161 5.26 -1.42 -0.35
C CYS A 161 5.45 -2.27 -1.63
N TYR A 162 6.48 -3.11 -1.64
CA TYR A 162 6.89 -3.93 -2.78
C TYR A 162 5.89 -5.04 -3.16
N ASP A 163 4.86 -5.31 -2.35
CA ASP A 163 3.76 -6.20 -2.73
C ASP A 163 3.05 -5.72 -4.00
N LEU A 164 3.01 -4.39 -4.23
CA LEU A 164 2.47 -3.80 -5.45
C LEU A 164 3.19 -4.23 -6.74
N ASP A 165 4.45 -4.65 -6.64
CA ASP A 165 5.23 -5.07 -7.80
C ASP A 165 4.94 -6.52 -8.23
N TYR A 166 4.09 -7.22 -7.48
CA TYR A 166 3.61 -8.56 -7.81
C TYR A 166 2.21 -8.51 -8.44
N PRO A 167 2.10 -8.48 -9.79
CA PRO A 167 0.82 -8.33 -10.47
C PRO A 167 -0.20 -9.40 -10.08
N ALA A 168 0.24 -10.63 -9.81
CA ALA A 168 -0.63 -11.74 -9.42
C ALA A 168 -1.26 -11.52 -8.03
N VAL A 169 -0.57 -10.83 -7.11
CA VAL A 169 -1.13 -10.46 -5.81
C VAL A 169 -2.18 -9.37 -6.00
N ILE A 170 -1.82 -8.31 -6.71
CA ILE A 170 -2.69 -7.14 -6.85
C ILE A 170 -3.91 -7.43 -7.73
N GLN A 171 -3.82 -8.32 -8.71
CA GLN A 171 -4.96 -8.72 -9.55
C GLN A 171 -6.13 -9.31 -8.74
N GLN A 172 -5.85 -9.87 -7.55
CA GLN A 172 -6.91 -10.34 -6.66
C GLN A 172 -7.83 -9.20 -6.19
N SER A 173 -7.37 -7.94 -6.19
CA SER A 173 -8.19 -6.79 -5.83
C SER A 173 -9.39 -6.62 -6.76
N GLY A 174 -9.20 -6.85 -8.06
CA GLY A 174 -10.28 -6.83 -9.04
C GLY A 174 -11.29 -7.95 -8.83
N GLN A 175 -10.83 -9.15 -8.47
CA GLN A 175 -11.70 -10.30 -8.17
C GLN A 175 -12.52 -10.05 -6.90
N ASN A 176 -11.95 -9.36 -5.92
CA ASN A 176 -12.56 -9.02 -4.64
C ASN A 176 -13.35 -7.70 -4.68
N SER A 177 -13.44 -7.05 -5.84
CA SER A 177 -14.10 -5.75 -6.01
C SER A 177 -13.58 -4.67 -5.06
N THR A 178 -12.28 -4.66 -4.79
CA THR A 178 -11.62 -3.66 -3.94
C THR A 178 -11.83 -2.26 -4.54
N GLY A 179 -12.42 -1.36 -3.76
CA GLY A 179 -12.65 0.02 -4.17
C GLY A 179 -11.50 0.96 -3.81
N LEU A 180 -10.79 0.65 -2.71
CA LEU A 180 -9.63 1.42 -2.25
C LEU A 180 -8.55 0.50 -1.66
N MET A 181 -7.33 0.65 -2.14
CA MET A 181 -6.13 0.00 -1.64
C MET A 181 -5.27 0.99 -0.85
N LEU A 182 -4.92 0.65 0.40
CA LEU A 182 -3.98 1.40 1.20
C LEU A 182 -2.62 0.67 1.22
N VAL A 183 -1.55 1.42 0.99
CA VAL A 183 -0.22 0.86 0.81
C VAL A 183 0.81 1.58 1.66
N PRO A 184 1.00 1.17 2.92
CA PRO A 184 2.18 1.53 3.69
C PRO A 184 3.46 1.22 2.92
N SER A 185 4.37 2.19 2.81
CA SER A 185 5.57 2.04 1.99
C SER A 185 6.78 2.72 2.62
N SER A 186 7.96 2.27 2.21
CA SER A 186 9.23 2.92 2.53
C SER A 186 10.09 2.89 1.28
N ASP A 187 10.44 4.06 0.78
CA ASP A 187 11.33 4.22 -0.37
C ASP A 187 12.70 4.72 0.08
N TRP A 188 13.59 4.87 -0.86
CA TRP A 188 14.86 5.55 -0.72
C TRP A 188 15.03 6.55 -1.87
N PHE A 189 15.94 7.48 -1.72
CA PHE A 189 16.07 8.63 -2.61
C PHE A 189 16.18 8.25 -4.10
N GLU A 190 16.92 7.18 -4.43
CA GLU A 190 17.18 6.80 -5.83
C GLU A 190 15.98 6.18 -6.53
N ILE A 191 15.00 5.61 -5.79
CA ILE A 191 13.77 5.05 -6.37
C ILE A 191 12.61 6.05 -6.38
N ASP A 192 12.73 7.13 -5.62
CA ASP A 192 11.74 8.20 -5.60
C ASP A 192 11.82 9.06 -6.88
N PRO A 193 10.72 9.43 -7.53
CA PRO A 193 9.31 9.05 -7.29
C PRO A 193 8.83 7.85 -8.12
N VAL A 194 9.74 7.09 -8.74
CA VAL A 194 9.44 6.06 -9.74
C VAL A 194 8.51 4.99 -9.16
N HIS A 195 8.80 4.51 -7.94
CA HIS A 195 8.01 3.45 -7.31
C HIS A 195 6.56 3.90 -7.05
N SER A 196 6.35 5.14 -6.62
CA SER A 196 4.99 5.70 -6.46
C SER A 196 4.26 5.87 -7.79
N HIS A 197 4.97 6.23 -8.87
CA HIS A 197 4.37 6.28 -10.19
C HIS A 197 4.02 4.87 -10.72
N MET A 198 4.80 3.83 -10.41
CA MET A 198 4.45 2.44 -10.73
C MET A 198 3.16 2.00 -10.04
N ALA A 199 2.96 2.42 -8.78
CA ALA A 199 1.74 2.14 -8.03
C ALA A 199 0.47 2.68 -8.71
N VAL A 200 0.56 3.83 -9.42
CA VAL A 200 -0.56 4.40 -10.18
C VAL A 200 -1.05 3.44 -11.27
N PHE A 201 -0.14 2.72 -11.93
CA PHE A 201 -0.54 1.73 -12.94
C PHE A 201 -1.31 0.57 -12.31
N ARG A 202 -0.95 0.15 -11.09
CA ARG A 202 -1.70 -0.89 -10.35
C ARG A 202 -3.14 -0.45 -10.07
N ALA A 203 -3.34 0.83 -9.71
CA ALA A 203 -4.67 1.39 -9.53
C ALA A 203 -5.50 1.34 -10.82
N ILE A 204 -4.93 1.79 -11.95
CA ILE A 204 -5.58 1.81 -13.26
C ILE A 204 -5.91 0.39 -13.77
N GLU A 205 -4.94 -0.53 -13.68
CA GLU A 205 -5.09 -1.92 -14.14
C GLU A 205 -6.21 -2.63 -13.40
N ASN A 206 -6.31 -2.40 -12.11
CA ASN A 206 -7.26 -3.10 -11.25
C ASN A 206 -8.54 -2.29 -10.97
N GLY A 207 -8.65 -1.07 -11.51
CA GLY A 207 -9.87 -0.25 -11.42
C GLY A 207 -10.25 0.14 -10.00
N MET A 208 -9.27 0.46 -9.16
CA MET A 208 -9.44 0.85 -7.77
C MET A 208 -8.73 2.17 -7.47
N SER A 209 -9.19 2.90 -6.47
CA SER A 209 -8.40 3.97 -5.89
C SER A 209 -7.22 3.40 -5.11
N LEU A 210 -6.16 4.18 -5.00
CA LEU A 210 -4.96 3.77 -4.26
C LEU A 210 -4.43 4.95 -3.45
N VAL A 211 -4.07 4.68 -2.19
CA VAL A 211 -3.34 5.61 -1.33
C VAL A 211 -2.05 4.94 -0.89
N ARG A 212 -0.94 5.45 -1.35
CA ARG A 212 0.40 5.01 -0.98
C ARG A 212 1.01 6.04 -0.04
N GLN A 213 1.19 5.66 1.22
CA GLN A 213 1.83 6.52 2.22
C GLN A 213 3.26 6.05 2.43
N THR A 214 4.23 6.94 2.22
CA THR A 214 5.63 6.57 2.08
C THR A 214 6.50 7.19 3.16
N HIS A 215 7.36 6.39 3.75
CA HIS A 215 8.59 6.87 4.39
C HIS A 215 9.57 7.24 3.27
N THR A 216 10.28 8.33 3.41
CA THR A 216 11.39 8.74 2.51
C THR A 216 11.07 8.60 1.01
N GLY A 217 9.99 9.27 0.54
CA GLY A 217 9.59 9.28 -0.86
C GLY A 217 8.27 9.99 -1.11
N LEU A 218 7.75 9.87 -2.34
CA LEU A 218 6.50 10.47 -2.77
C LEU A 218 5.31 9.66 -2.24
N SER A 219 4.56 10.22 -1.29
CA SER A 219 3.22 9.76 -0.93
C SER A 219 2.20 10.25 -1.97
N ILE A 220 1.28 9.38 -2.39
CA ILE A 220 0.33 9.71 -3.46
C ILE A 220 -1.03 9.04 -3.22
N ALA A 221 -2.10 9.78 -3.50
CA ALA A 221 -3.47 9.29 -3.58
C ALA A 221 -3.99 9.46 -4.99
N VAL A 222 -4.54 8.39 -5.58
CA VAL A 222 -5.10 8.40 -6.94
C VAL A 222 -6.47 7.74 -6.98
N ASP A 223 -7.28 8.17 -7.96
CA ASP A 223 -8.56 7.53 -8.27
C ASP A 223 -8.37 6.30 -9.19
N PRO A 224 -9.45 5.52 -9.49
CA PRO A 224 -9.36 4.33 -10.35
C PRO A 224 -8.88 4.62 -11.78
N TYR A 225 -8.84 5.89 -12.18
CA TYR A 225 -8.35 6.31 -13.51
C TYR A 225 -6.92 6.86 -13.47
N GLY A 226 -6.24 6.77 -12.32
CA GLY A 226 -4.90 7.27 -12.11
C GLY A 226 -4.80 8.80 -12.00
N ARG A 227 -5.91 9.50 -11.75
CA ARG A 227 -5.87 10.93 -11.48
C ARG A 227 -5.37 11.16 -10.07
N VAL A 228 -4.35 12.02 -9.94
CA VAL A 228 -3.80 12.39 -8.63
C VAL A 228 -4.81 13.24 -7.87
N LEU A 229 -5.19 12.78 -6.69
CA LEU A 229 -6.10 13.47 -5.77
C LEU A 229 -5.31 14.30 -4.75
N ALA A 230 -4.21 13.75 -4.25
CA ALA A 230 -3.25 14.43 -3.39
C ALA A 230 -1.87 13.78 -3.53
N GLN A 231 -0.82 14.52 -3.21
CA GLN A 231 0.53 13.99 -3.10
C GLN A 231 1.36 14.84 -2.13
N THR A 232 2.34 14.21 -1.49
CA THR A 232 3.28 14.86 -0.58
C THR A 232 4.65 14.21 -0.74
N ASP A 233 5.64 14.98 -1.11
CA ASP A 233 7.02 14.53 -1.25
C ASP A 233 7.75 14.69 0.10
N PHE A 234 8.36 13.62 0.57
CA PHE A 234 9.10 13.61 1.84
C PHE A 234 10.27 14.60 1.85
N PHE A 235 10.99 14.70 0.74
CA PHE A 235 12.21 15.51 0.66
C PHE A 235 11.91 17.00 0.48
N GLY A 236 10.75 17.34 -0.09
CA GLY A 236 10.35 18.71 -0.36
C GLY A 236 9.37 19.33 0.65
N ALA A 237 8.64 18.50 1.42
CA ALA A 237 7.59 18.97 2.31
C ALA A 237 8.06 19.13 3.77
N THR A 238 7.59 20.19 4.43
CA THR A 238 7.78 20.40 5.88
C THR A 238 6.74 19.63 6.70
N ASP A 239 5.46 19.66 6.28
CA ASP A 239 4.41 18.76 6.80
C ASP A 239 4.25 17.59 5.83
N ARG A 240 4.42 16.38 6.37
CA ARG A 240 4.36 15.13 5.62
C ARG A 240 3.05 14.38 5.84
N THR A 241 2.00 15.11 6.18
CA THR A 241 0.64 14.60 6.25
C THR A 241 -0.04 14.84 4.91
N MET A 242 -0.45 13.77 4.25
CA MET A 242 -1.22 13.83 3.02
C MET A 242 -2.69 13.57 3.32
N VAL A 243 -3.58 14.47 2.91
CA VAL A 243 -5.03 14.30 3.08
C VAL A 243 -5.72 14.32 1.72
N ALA A 244 -6.58 13.32 1.48
CA ALA A 244 -7.34 13.20 0.23
C ALA A 244 -8.79 12.79 0.47
N GLN A 245 -9.70 13.28 -0.38
CA GLN A 245 -11.04 12.73 -0.54
C GLN A 245 -10.98 11.67 -1.63
N VAL A 246 -11.12 10.40 -1.26
CA VAL A 246 -10.86 9.27 -2.14
C VAL A 246 -12.16 8.51 -2.44
N PRO A 247 -12.54 8.34 -3.72
CA PRO A 247 -13.70 7.52 -4.06
C PRO A 247 -13.42 6.04 -3.75
N VAL A 248 -14.37 5.37 -3.11
CA VAL A 248 -14.24 3.94 -2.76
C VAL A 248 -15.16 3.12 -3.64
N ARG A 249 -14.78 2.97 -4.90
CA ARG A 249 -15.52 2.11 -5.83
C ARG A 249 -14.57 1.31 -6.71
N HIS A 250 -14.96 0.09 -7.02
CA HIS A 250 -14.30 -0.71 -8.03
C HIS A 250 -14.86 -0.39 -9.42
N VAL A 251 -13.97 -0.19 -10.39
CA VAL A 251 -14.30 0.00 -11.81
C VAL A 251 -13.80 -1.23 -12.57
N PRO A 252 -14.67 -2.08 -13.13
CA PRO A 252 -14.23 -3.23 -13.89
C PRO A 252 -13.33 -2.82 -15.05
N THR A 253 -12.22 -3.53 -15.23
CA THR A 253 -11.25 -3.30 -16.31
C THR A 253 -11.06 -4.56 -17.17
N LEU A 254 -10.52 -4.39 -18.36
CA LEU A 254 -10.13 -5.56 -19.18
C LEU A 254 -9.06 -6.40 -18.49
N TYR A 255 -8.19 -5.76 -17.70
CA TYR A 255 -7.16 -6.46 -16.95
C TYR A 255 -7.74 -7.34 -15.83
N THR A 256 -8.73 -6.84 -15.09
CA THR A 256 -9.39 -7.64 -14.05
C THR A 256 -10.22 -8.78 -14.65
N ALA A 257 -10.79 -8.60 -15.85
CA ALA A 257 -11.60 -9.61 -16.51
C ALA A 257 -10.76 -10.72 -17.18
N PHE A 258 -9.66 -10.37 -17.82
CA PHE A 258 -8.88 -11.27 -18.68
C PHE A 258 -7.44 -11.46 -18.22
N GLY A 259 -7.01 -10.78 -17.15
CA GLY A 259 -5.64 -10.86 -16.63
C GLY A 259 -4.59 -10.44 -17.66
N ARG A 260 -3.55 -11.22 -17.77
CA ARG A 260 -2.39 -10.97 -18.66
C ARG A 260 -2.65 -11.36 -20.12
N TRP A 261 -3.91 -11.28 -20.59
CA TRP A 261 -4.27 -11.70 -21.97
C TRP A 261 -3.47 -11.00 -23.06
N PHE A 262 -3.16 -9.72 -22.86
CA PHE A 262 -2.41 -8.94 -23.84
C PHE A 262 -0.96 -9.43 -23.99
N GLU A 263 -0.33 -9.88 -22.93
CA GLU A 263 0.99 -10.49 -22.97
C GLU A 263 0.98 -11.75 -23.83
N TRP A 264 -0.03 -12.61 -23.63
CA TRP A 264 -0.18 -13.83 -24.45
C TRP A 264 -0.49 -13.51 -25.90
N LEU A 265 -1.25 -12.44 -26.17
CA LEU A 265 -1.49 -11.96 -27.53
C LEU A 265 -0.17 -11.50 -28.21
N CYS A 266 0.68 -10.78 -27.46
CA CYS A 266 1.99 -10.37 -27.96
C CYS A 266 2.91 -11.57 -28.23
N VAL A 267 2.94 -12.56 -27.35
CA VAL A 267 3.70 -13.81 -27.53
C VAL A 267 3.21 -14.56 -28.78
N ALA A 268 1.90 -14.75 -28.90
CA ALA A 268 1.31 -15.40 -30.07
C ALA A 268 1.63 -14.64 -31.38
N GLY A 269 1.47 -13.33 -31.39
CA GLY A 269 1.82 -12.47 -32.53
C GLY A 269 3.30 -12.59 -32.92
N PHE A 270 4.18 -12.59 -31.93
CA PHE A 270 5.62 -12.79 -32.18
C PHE A 270 5.94 -14.16 -32.81
N LEU A 271 5.36 -15.24 -32.29
CA LEU A 271 5.54 -16.57 -32.81
C LEU A 271 5.00 -16.69 -34.27
N LEU A 272 3.84 -16.08 -34.57
CA LEU A 272 3.28 -16.02 -35.88
C LEU A 272 4.17 -15.27 -36.87
N THR A 273 4.78 -14.16 -36.47
CA THR A 273 5.72 -13.41 -37.32
C THR A 273 6.98 -14.22 -37.62
N ILE A 274 7.51 -14.95 -36.63
CA ILE A 274 8.65 -15.87 -36.86
C ILE A 274 8.26 -16.98 -37.84
N ALA A 275 7.12 -17.65 -37.62
CA ALA A 275 6.64 -18.71 -38.49
C ALA A 275 6.46 -18.21 -39.93
N TRP A 276 5.83 -17.06 -40.10
CA TRP A 276 5.68 -16.43 -41.42
C TRP A 276 7.03 -16.13 -42.09
N ALA A 277 7.98 -15.56 -41.40
CA ALA A 277 9.31 -15.26 -41.92
C ALA A 277 10.07 -16.52 -42.34
N VAL A 278 9.96 -17.64 -41.62
CA VAL A 278 10.55 -18.93 -41.97
C VAL A 278 9.92 -19.51 -43.24
N ILE A 279 8.59 -19.47 -43.36
CA ILE A 279 7.85 -19.97 -44.54
C ILE A 279 8.18 -19.12 -45.75
N ALA A 280 8.15 -17.80 -45.64
CA ALA A 280 8.46 -16.89 -46.72
C ALA A 280 9.89 -17.11 -47.29
N ARG A 281 10.88 -17.33 -46.41
CA ARG A 281 12.25 -17.65 -46.82
C ARG A 281 12.37 -18.98 -47.60
N ARG A 282 11.50 -19.96 -47.29
CA ARG A 282 11.50 -21.26 -48.00
C ARG A 282 10.88 -21.17 -49.41
N GLN A 283 10.00 -20.20 -49.63
CA GLN A 283 9.35 -19.99 -50.93
C GLN A 283 10.23 -19.20 -51.93
N VAL A 284 11.27 -18.54 -51.46
CA VAL A 284 12.21 -17.76 -52.29
C VAL A 284 13.46 -18.58 -52.69
N ARG A 285 13.61 -19.78 -52.12
CA ARG A 285 14.64 -20.76 -52.53
C ARG A 285 14.05 -21.83 -53.42
#